data_8ea9257d6907d135be81c681e84fa0ab
#
_entry.id   8ea9257d6907d135be81c681e84fa0ab
#
_cell.length_a   1.000
_cell.length_b   1.000
_cell.length_c   1.000
_cell.angle_alpha   90.00
_cell.angle_beta   90.00
_cell.angle_gamma   90.00
#
_symmetry.space_group_name_H-M   'P 1'
#
loop_
_entity.id
_entity.type
_entity.pdbx_description
1 polymer ?
#
loop_
_entity_poly.entity_id
_entity_poly.type
_entity_poly.pdbx_seq_one_letter_code
_entity_poly.pdbx_strand_id
1 'polypeptide(L)'
;MELAATRLIAMRKNKGKSIAACLNNHTSYIQNPDKTERGELVSSYQCSPLTVDEEFMLTKRLYEQTTGRRQKSDVIAYQVRQSFRPGEVTPEEANKIGYEFAERFLKGKHAFIVATHTDRAHIHNHIIYNSTALDGTRKFRDFFFSALAVQRLSDLICLEHQLSVIQKKPYRERQKRILYPPKESNRDKLCTVIDNILLHDKPKDFAAFLDALEQQGYEVKRGKHPSVKGKGQRRFIRFRTLGAGYTEEEIKAVLDGKAERQPNPKQPLPEKKFGLLVDIPAKMAEGKTSGYKKWATKFN
;
A
#
# COMPACT_ATOMS: atom_id res chain seq x y z
N MET A 1 17.91 8.05 6.71
CA MET A 1 18.83 7.46 5.70
C MET A 1 18.09 6.29 5.05
N GLU A 2 17.73 6.45 3.78
CA GLU A 2 17.12 5.34 3.02
C GLU A 2 18.25 4.46 2.50
N LEU A 3 18.27 3.22 2.96
CA LEU A 3 19.17 2.16 2.52
C LEU A 3 18.56 1.48 1.28
N ALA A 4 19.35 0.71 0.54
CA ALA A 4 18.89 -0.04 -0.63
C ALA A 4 17.61 -0.83 -0.32
N ALA A 5 16.53 -0.48 -0.97
CA ALA A 5 15.21 -1.07 -0.73
C ALA A 5 14.66 -1.71 -2.00
N THR A 6 14.16 -2.94 -1.89
CA THR A 6 13.60 -3.67 -3.03
C THR A 6 12.15 -4.08 -2.76
N ARG A 7 11.28 -3.88 -3.74
CA ARG A 7 9.85 -4.18 -3.63
C ARG A 7 9.31 -4.80 -4.92
N LEU A 8 8.59 -5.91 -4.78
CA LEU A 8 7.81 -6.52 -5.86
C LEU A 8 6.38 -5.96 -5.87
N ILE A 9 5.89 -5.58 -7.04
CA ILE A 9 4.58 -4.96 -7.26
C ILE A 9 3.89 -5.68 -8.41
N ALA A 10 2.71 -6.26 -8.17
CA ALA A 10 1.86 -6.78 -9.23
C ALA A 10 1.15 -5.63 -9.95
N MET A 11 1.34 -5.54 -11.26
CA MET A 11 0.71 -4.52 -12.10
C MET A 11 -0.62 -5.07 -12.62
N ARG A 12 -1.69 -4.35 -12.33
CA ARG A 12 -3.04 -4.80 -12.64
C ARG A 12 -3.65 -3.98 -13.76
N LYS A 13 -4.58 -4.60 -14.48
CA LYS A 13 -5.41 -3.90 -15.46
C LYS A 13 -6.30 -2.89 -14.74
N ASN A 14 -6.27 -1.65 -15.17
CA ASN A 14 -7.15 -0.60 -14.65
C ASN A 14 -8.58 -0.80 -15.18
N LYS A 15 -9.57 -0.53 -14.33
CA LYS A 15 -10.98 -0.61 -14.71
C LYS A 15 -11.25 0.32 -15.90
N GLY A 16 -11.89 -0.21 -16.94
CA GLY A 16 -12.23 0.54 -18.15
C GLY A 16 -11.12 0.69 -19.20
N LYS A 17 -9.87 0.24 -18.94
CA LYS A 17 -8.78 0.31 -19.92
C LYS A 17 -8.45 -1.06 -20.52
N SER A 18 -7.91 -1.12 -21.72
CA SER A 18 -7.36 -2.34 -22.32
C SER A 18 -6.04 -2.72 -21.63
N ILE A 19 -5.62 -3.99 -21.77
CA ILE A 19 -4.31 -4.45 -21.26
C ILE A 19 -3.19 -3.70 -21.97
N ALA A 20 -3.28 -3.55 -23.29
CA ALA A 20 -2.30 -2.81 -24.09
C ALA A 20 -2.13 -1.36 -23.60
N ALA A 21 -3.23 -0.63 -23.40
CA ALA A 21 -3.17 0.74 -22.88
C ALA A 21 -2.58 0.82 -21.47
N CYS A 22 -2.82 -0.18 -20.61
CA CYS A 22 -2.22 -0.21 -19.29
C CYS A 22 -0.71 -0.50 -19.35
N LEU A 23 -0.28 -1.45 -20.19
CA LEU A 23 1.13 -1.74 -20.41
C LEU A 23 1.86 -0.53 -20.97
N ASN A 24 1.34 0.07 -22.04
CA ASN A 24 1.92 1.27 -22.65
C ASN A 24 2.09 2.40 -21.63
N ASN A 25 1.06 2.72 -20.84
CA ASN A 25 1.17 3.75 -19.79
C ASN A 25 2.29 3.47 -18.79
N HIS A 26 2.49 2.20 -18.41
CA HIS A 26 3.52 1.85 -17.44
C HIS A 26 4.92 1.85 -18.03
N THR A 27 5.08 1.32 -19.24
CA THR A 27 6.38 1.27 -19.93
C THR A 27 6.84 2.66 -20.35
N SER A 28 5.94 3.49 -20.89
CA SER A 28 6.23 4.89 -21.23
C SER A 28 6.60 5.72 -19.98
N TYR A 29 5.93 5.48 -18.84
CA TYR A 29 6.25 6.20 -17.60
C TYR A 29 7.68 5.91 -17.11
N ILE A 30 8.13 4.65 -17.14
CA ILE A 30 9.47 4.31 -16.68
C ILE A 30 10.57 4.71 -17.66
N GLN A 31 10.24 4.83 -18.95
CA GLN A 31 11.15 5.23 -20.02
C GLN A 31 11.19 6.74 -20.25
N ASN A 32 10.54 7.53 -19.37
CA ASN A 32 10.51 9.00 -19.52
C ASN A 32 11.94 9.55 -19.69
N PRO A 33 12.25 10.23 -20.83
CA PRO A 33 13.59 10.75 -21.11
C PRO A 33 14.15 11.68 -20.02
N ASP A 34 13.26 12.48 -19.38
CA ASP A 34 13.66 13.41 -18.31
C ASP A 34 14.18 12.69 -17.05
N LYS A 35 13.92 11.38 -16.92
CA LYS A 35 14.28 10.57 -15.76
C LYS A 35 15.38 9.56 -16.02
N THR A 36 15.61 9.23 -17.30
CA THR A 36 16.47 8.15 -17.76
C THR A 36 17.64 8.66 -18.59
N GLU A 37 18.04 9.92 -18.40
CA GLU A 37 19.11 10.56 -19.17
C GLU A 37 18.91 10.39 -20.69
N ARG A 38 17.76 10.87 -21.16
CA ARG A 38 17.32 10.78 -22.56
C ARG A 38 17.19 9.35 -23.12
N GLY A 39 16.99 8.37 -22.22
CA GLY A 39 16.80 6.96 -22.58
C GLY A 39 18.10 6.14 -22.54
N GLU A 40 19.26 6.73 -22.23
CA GLU A 40 20.55 6.01 -22.15
C GLU A 40 20.55 4.98 -20.99
N LEU A 41 19.76 5.24 -19.94
CA LEU A 41 19.64 4.38 -18.77
C LEU A 41 18.47 3.38 -18.88
N VAL A 42 18.20 2.92 -20.10
CA VAL A 42 17.18 1.90 -20.36
C VAL A 42 17.81 0.69 -21.02
N SER A 43 17.63 -0.47 -20.40
CA SER A 43 18.10 -1.77 -20.93
C SER A 43 16.95 -2.77 -20.96
N SER A 44 17.00 -3.75 -21.87
CA SER A 44 15.94 -4.73 -22.01
C SER A 44 16.49 -6.11 -22.38
N TYR A 45 15.69 -7.14 -22.10
CA TYR A 45 15.98 -8.53 -22.45
C TYR A 45 14.80 -9.14 -23.19
N GLN A 46 15.07 -9.71 -24.39
CA GLN A 46 14.09 -10.37 -25.25
C GLN A 46 12.85 -9.47 -25.58
N CYS A 47 13.09 -8.17 -25.66
CA CYS A 47 12.16 -7.17 -26.16
C CYS A 47 12.89 -5.86 -26.50
N SER A 48 12.33 -5.08 -27.42
CA SER A 48 12.82 -3.73 -27.70
C SER A 48 12.21 -2.73 -26.71
N PRO A 49 12.97 -1.77 -26.16
CA PRO A 49 12.40 -0.68 -25.35
C PRO A 49 11.28 0.07 -26.04
N LEU A 50 11.32 0.22 -27.36
CA LEU A 50 10.33 0.98 -28.14
C LEU A 50 8.98 0.25 -28.29
N THR A 51 8.99 -1.09 -28.30
CA THR A 51 7.82 -1.94 -28.58
C THR A 51 7.50 -2.92 -27.47
N VAL A 52 8.06 -2.72 -26.28
CA VAL A 52 7.97 -3.65 -25.14
C VAL A 52 6.53 -4.02 -24.74
N ASP A 53 5.61 -3.07 -24.80
CA ASP A 53 4.19 -3.29 -24.49
C ASP A 53 3.50 -4.16 -25.55
N GLU A 54 3.81 -3.98 -26.82
CA GLU A 54 3.31 -4.79 -27.92
C GLU A 54 3.86 -6.22 -27.86
N GLU A 55 5.16 -6.36 -27.62
CA GLU A 55 5.82 -7.66 -27.49
C GLU A 55 5.33 -8.44 -26.26
N PHE A 56 5.06 -7.74 -25.14
CA PHE A 56 4.39 -8.33 -24.00
C PHE A 56 2.99 -8.83 -24.35
N MET A 57 2.27 -8.09 -25.18
CA MET A 57 0.94 -8.51 -25.66
C MET A 57 1.02 -9.71 -26.62
N LEU A 58 2.01 -9.76 -27.51
CA LEU A 58 2.22 -10.92 -28.38
C LEU A 58 2.45 -12.20 -27.58
N THR A 59 3.31 -12.14 -26.57
CA THR A 59 3.56 -13.29 -25.69
C THR A 59 2.30 -13.73 -24.93
N LYS A 60 1.42 -12.79 -24.56
CA LYS A 60 0.13 -13.13 -23.93
C LYS A 60 -0.83 -13.83 -24.89
N ARG A 61 -0.88 -13.37 -26.14
CA ARG A 61 -1.67 -14.04 -27.20
C ARG A 61 -1.13 -15.45 -27.48
N LEU A 62 0.19 -15.60 -27.55
CA LEU A 62 0.83 -16.90 -27.68
C LEU A 62 0.41 -17.84 -26.55
N TYR A 63 0.42 -17.36 -25.29
CA TYR A 63 -0.05 -18.15 -24.15
C TYR A 63 -1.50 -18.60 -24.30
N GLU A 64 -2.39 -17.72 -24.75
CA GLU A 64 -3.81 -18.07 -24.97
C GLU A 64 -3.97 -19.11 -26.08
N GLN A 65 -3.22 -18.99 -27.16
CA GLN A 65 -3.23 -19.94 -28.27
C GLN A 65 -2.66 -21.30 -27.85
N THR A 66 -1.51 -21.31 -27.17
CA THR A 66 -0.80 -22.54 -26.78
C THR A 66 -1.54 -23.30 -25.70
N THR A 67 -2.16 -22.62 -24.73
CA THR A 67 -2.76 -23.26 -23.56
C THR A 67 -4.28 -23.34 -23.59
N GLY A 68 -4.95 -22.66 -24.52
CA GLY A 68 -6.40 -22.47 -24.56
C GLY A 68 -6.96 -21.68 -23.37
N ARG A 69 -6.10 -21.09 -22.53
CA ARG A 69 -6.50 -20.43 -21.29
C ARG A 69 -6.52 -18.92 -21.47
N ARG A 70 -7.69 -18.32 -21.39
CA ARG A 70 -7.82 -16.87 -21.33
C ARG A 70 -7.32 -16.35 -19.98
N GLN A 71 -6.77 -15.13 -19.99
CA GLN A 71 -6.31 -14.47 -18.78
C GLN A 71 -7.50 -14.18 -17.85
N LYS A 72 -7.63 -14.96 -16.78
CA LYS A 72 -8.64 -14.71 -15.73
C LYS A 72 -8.17 -13.69 -14.70
N SER A 73 -6.85 -13.57 -14.50
CA SER A 73 -6.23 -12.61 -13.58
C SER A 73 -6.06 -11.27 -14.27
N ASP A 74 -6.30 -10.19 -13.57
CA ASP A 74 -6.07 -8.81 -14.00
C ASP A 74 -4.59 -8.36 -13.86
N VAL A 75 -3.69 -9.25 -13.40
CA VAL A 75 -2.25 -8.99 -13.35
C VAL A 75 -1.64 -9.11 -14.76
N ILE A 76 -1.15 -8.00 -15.27
CA ILE A 76 -0.66 -7.90 -16.65
C ILE A 76 0.87 -7.98 -16.75
N ALA A 77 1.57 -7.48 -15.73
CA ALA A 77 3.03 -7.50 -15.60
C ALA A 77 3.39 -7.42 -14.12
N TYR A 78 4.66 -7.51 -13.82
CA TYR A 78 5.20 -7.27 -12.48
C TYR A 78 6.27 -6.21 -12.56
N GLN A 79 6.38 -5.40 -11.53
CA GLN A 79 7.43 -4.41 -11.38
C GLN A 79 8.23 -4.71 -10.12
N VAL A 80 9.56 -4.70 -10.24
CA VAL A 80 10.46 -4.60 -9.11
C VAL A 80 11.01 -3.18 -9.06
N ARG A 81 10.92 -2.54 -7.90
CA ARG A 81 11.63 -1.29 -7.61
C ARG A 81 12.83 -1.63 -6.77
N GLN A 82 13.99 -1.14 -7.17
CA GLN A 82 15.25 -1.29 -6.46
C GLN A 82 15.85 0.10 -6.28
N SER A 83 16.04 0.54 -5.05
CA SER A 83 16.59 1.87 -4.72
C SER A 83 17.92 1.72 -4.03
N PHE A 84 18.86 2.61 -4.32
CA PHE A 84 20.21 2.65 -3.77
C PHE A 84 20.37 3.81 -2.79
N ARG A 85 21.38 3.75 -1.94
CA ARG A 85 21.73 4.85 -1.07
C ARG A 85 22.31 6.00 -1.90
N PRO A 86 21.98 7.27 -1.61
CA PRO A 86 22.55 8.41 -2.32
C PRO A 86 24.08 8.40 -2.31
N GLY A 87 24.70 8.57 -3.50
CA GLY A 87 26.13 8.64 -3.67
C GLY A 87 26.89 7.30 -3.61
N GLU A 88 26.18 6.16 -3.55
CA GLU A 88 26.79 4.83 -3.43
C GLU A 88 27.00 4.13 -4.78
N VAL A 89 26.27 4.53 -5.79
CA VAL A 89 26.28 3.91 -7.12
C VAL A 89 26.10 4.97 -8.20
N THR A 90 26.75 4.78 -9.36
CA THR A 90 26.48 5.62 -10.54
C THR A 90 25.19 5.15 -11.25
N PRO A 91 24.57 6.00 -12.09
CA PRO A 91 23.37 5.61 -12.83
C PRO A 91 23.57 4.38 -13.72
N GLU A 92 24.72 4.27 -14.40
CA GLU A 92 25.07 3.17 -15.28
C GLU A 92 25.29 1.88 -14.51
N GLU A 93 25.97 1.95 -13.35
CA GLU A 93 26.15 0.80 -12.46
C GLU A 93 24.81 0.34 -11.91
N ALA A 94 23.94 1.26 -11.51
CA ALA A 94 22.62 0.93 -11.04
C ALA A 94 21.80 0.20 -12.12
N ASN A 95 21.88 0.65 -13.38
CA ASN A 95 21.22 -0.02 -14.51
C ASN A 95 21.75 -1.44 -14.71
N LYS A 96 23.07 -1.63 -14.72
CA LYS A 96 23.71 -2.95 -14.82
C LYS A 96 23.28 -3.88 -13.69
N ILE A 97 23.27 -3.40 -12.47
CA ILE A 97 22.81 -4.16 -11.29
C ILE A 97 21.33 -4.53 -11.41
N GLY A 98 20.50 -3.62 -11.91
CA GLY A 98 19.09 -3.90 -12.18
C GLY A 98 18.89 -4.96 -13.26
N TYR A 99 19.68 -4.93 -14.30
CA TYR A 99 19.67 -5.93 -15.38
C TYR A 99 20.10 -7.30 -14.85
N GLU A 100 21.22 -7.37 -14.15
CA GLU A 100 21.74 -8.59 -13.52
C GLU A 100 20.72 -9.20 -12.54
N PHE A 101 20.08 -8.35 -11.75
CA PHE A 101 19.02 -8.79 -10.86
C PHE A 101 17.86 -9.45 -11.64
N ALA A 102 17.39 -8.81 -12.71
CA ALA A 102 16.29 -9.32 -13.52
C ALA A 102 16.67 -10.65 -14.18
N GLU A 103 17.87 -10.76 -14.73
CA GLU A 103 18.37 -11.97 -15.36
C GLU A 103 18.45 -13.15 -14.38
N ARG A 104 19.06 -12.94 -13.22
CA ARG A 104 19.15 -13.97 -12.16
C ARG A 104 17.79 -14.34 -11.57
N PHE A 105 16.89 -13.38 -11.37
CA PHE A 105 15.55 -13.62 -10.81
C PHE A 105 14.65 -14.38 -11.78
N LEU A 106 14.62 -13.96 -13.03
CA LEU A 106 13.71 -14.50 -14.05
C LEU A 106 14.31 -15.71 -14.80
N LYS A 107 15.62 -15.95 -14.66
CA LYS A 107 16.36 -17.09 -15.26
C LYS A 107 16.11 -17.21 -16.76
N GLY A 108 16.07 -16.08 -17.47
CA GLY A 108 15.85 -16.02 -18.92
C GLY A 108 14.46 -16.42 -19.40
N LYS A 109 13.48 -16.59 -18.50
CA LYS A 109 12.15 -17.10 -18.86
C LYS A 109 11.13 -16.03 -19.21
N HIS A 110 11.38 -14.78 -18.88
CA HIS A 110 10.47 -13.66 -19.11
C HIS A 110 11.19 -12.50 -19.76
N ALA A 111 10.55 -11.85 -20.72
CA ALA A 111 11.02 -10.58 -21.24
C ALA A 111 10.90 -9.50 -20.17
N PHE A 112 11.87 -8.61 -20.10
CA PHE A 112 11.89 -7.52 -19.13
C PHE A 112 12.56 -6.26 -19.69
N ILE A 113 12.27 -5.14 -19.06
CA ILE A 113 12.89 -3.84 -19.26
C ILE A 113 13.33 -3.27 -17.92
N VAL A 114 14.49 -2.66 -17.88
CA VAL A 114 15.06 -1.95 -16.74
C VAL A 114 15.23 -0.49 -17.13
N ALA A 115 14.68 0.40 -16.31
CA ALA A 115 14.86 1.83 -16.46
C ALA A 115 15.38 2.41 -15.14
N THR A 116 16.49 3.10 -15.19
CA THR A 116 17.12 3.74 -14.04
C THR A 116 16.75 5.20 -14.00
N HIS A 117 16.16 5.64 -12.90
CA HIS A 117 15.74 7.01 -12.68
C HIS A 117 16.73 7.78 -11.82
N THR A 118 17.06 8.99 -12.27
CA THR A 118 17.99 9.93 -11.60
C THR A 118 17.28 11.20 -11.11
N ASP A 119 15.95 11.30 -11.29
CA ASP A 119 15.13 12.48 -10.96
C ASP A 119 14.99 12.75 -9.45
N ARG A 120 15.57 11.92 -8.60
CA ARG A 120 15.51 12.04 -7.14
C ARG A 120 16.89 12.02 -6.50
N ALA A 121 16.95 12.38 -5.22
CA ALA A 121 18.18 12.35 -4.44
C ALA A 121 18.84 10.96 -4.35
N HIS A 122 18.10 9.90 -4.68
CA HIS A 122 18.57 8.52 -4.71
C HIS A 122 18.29 7.90 -6.08
N ILE A 123 19.26 7.20 -6.62
CA ILE A 123 19.12 6.44 -7.85
C ILE A 123 18.24 5.21 -7.58
N HIS A 124 17.33 4.91 -8.52
CA HIS A 124 16.45 3.77 -8.37
C HIS A 124 16.06 3.15 -9.71
N ASN A 125 16.00 1.83 -9.72
CA ASN A 125 15.58 1.05 -10.86
C ASN A 125 14.09 0.73 -10.83
N HIS A 126 13.48 0.81 -12.00
CA HIS A 126 12.18 0.25 -12.32
C HIS A 126 12.39 -0.93 -13.27
N ILE A 127 12.19 -2.14 -12.79
CA ILE A 127 12.32 -3.37 -13.57
C ILE A 127 10.92 -3.89 -13.84
N ILE A 128 10.46 -3.84 -15.09
CA ILE A 128 9.15 -4.39 -15.48
C ILE A 128 9.39 -5.67 -16.30
N TYR A 129 8.74 -6.76 -15.90
CA TYR A 129 8.78 -8.00 -16.63
C TYR A 129 7.37 -8.53 -16.96
N ASN A 130 7.27 -9.21 -18.09
CA ASN A 130 6.02 -9.79 -18.54
C ASN A 130 5.54 -10.87 -17.57
N SER A 131 4.26 -10.84 -17.19
CA SER A 131 3.67 -11.89 -16.37
C SER A 131 3.63 -13.25 -17.10
N THR A 132 3.76 -13.29 -18.43
CA THR A 132 3.78 -14.49 -19.24
C THR A 132 5.21 -14.85 -19.63
N ALA A 133 5.56 -16.12 -19.58
CA ALA A 133 6.87 -16.61 -20.00
C ALA A 133 7.03 -16.54 -21.52
N LEU A 134 8.28 -16.39 -21.99
CA LEU A 134 8.63 -16.26 -23.43
C LEU A 134 8.10 -17.42 -24.29
N ASP A 135 8.09 -18.64 -23.73
CA ASP A 135 7.60 -19.84 -24.40
C ASP A 135 6.07 -19.90 -24.53
N GLY A 136 5.34 -18.93 -23.97
CA GLY A 136 3.88 -18.92 -23.97
C GLY A 136 3.20 -20.04 -23.17
N THR A 137 3.94 -20.84 -22.39
CA THR A 137 3.39 -22.02 -21.70
C THR A 137 2.96 -21.73 -20.26
N ARG A 138 3.59 -20.74 -19.62
CA ARG A 138 3.45 -20.44 -18.20
C ARG A 138 3.27 -18.96 -17.92
N LYS A 139 2.76 -18.67 -16.73
CA LYS A 139 2.76 -17.34 -16.14
C LYS A 139 3.62 -17.31 -14.90
N PHE A 140 4.25 -16.17 -14.63
CA PHE A 140 4.90 -15.94 -13.35
C PHE A 140 3.89 -16.12 -12.22
N ARG A 141 4.26 -16.92 -11.24
CA ARG A 141 3.42 -17.19 -10.08
C ARG A 141 3.97 -16.42 -8.89
N ASP A 142 3.29 -15.33 -8.55
CA ASP A 142 3.54 -14.62 -7.31
C ASP A 142 2.93 -15.40 -6.14
N PHE A 143 3.72 -15.62 -5.11
CA PHE A 143 3.33 -16.34 -3.90
C PHE A 143 3.96 -15.65 -2.68
N PHE A 144 3.57 -16.08 -1.49
CA PHE A 144 3.92 -15.42 -0.23
C PHE A 144 5.43 -15.12 -0.05
N PHE A 145 6.31 -15.98 -0.57
CA PHE A 145 7.76 -15.80 -0.46
C PHE A 145 8.40 -15.05 -1.64
N SER A 146 7.66 -14.71 -2.71
CA SER A 146 8.25 -14.03 -3.87
C SER A 146 8.90 -12.70 -3.50
N ALA A 147 8.23 -11.90 -2.67
CA ALA A 147 8.78 -10.63 -2.20
C ALA A 147 10.05 -10.81 -1.36
N LEU A 148 10.11 -11.87 -0.55
CA LEU A 148 11.30 -12.19 0.23
C LEU A 148 12.45 -12.66 -0.65
N ALA A 149 12.17 -13.48 -1.68
CA ALA A 149 13.16 -13.92 -2.66
C ALA A 149 13.75 -12.73 -3.43
N VAL A 150 12.91 -11.80 -3.89
CA VAL A 150 13.31 -10.55 -4.53
C VAL A 150 14.24 -9.74 -3.63
N GLN A 151 13.89 -9.56 -2.34
CA GLN A 151 14.74 -8.82 -1.40
C GLN A 151 16.09 -9.51 -1.17
N ARG A 152 16.10 -10.83 -0.91
CA ARG A 152 17.32 -11.58 -0.65
C ARG A 152 18.27 -11.60 -1.85
N LEU A 153 17.72 -11.75 -3.05
CA LEU A 153 18.53 -11.72 -4.26
C LEU A 153 19.12 -10.32 -4.49
N SER A 154 18.32 -9.27 -4.28
CA SER A 154 18.81 -7.90 -4.38
C SER A 154 19.90 -7.61 -3.33
N ASP A 155 19.69 -8.03 -2.09
CA ASP A 155 20.69 -7.89 -1.01
C ASP A 155 21.99 -8.62 -1.39
N LEU A 156 21.90 -9.84 -1.94
CA LEU A 156 23.07 -10.61 -2.38
C LEU A 156 23.86 -9.89 -3.47
N ILE A 157 23.18 -9.43 -4.53
CA ILE A 157 23.82 -8.71 -5.63
C ILE A 157 24.44 -7.39 -5.13
N CYS A 158 23.75 -6.64 -4.27
CA CYS A 158 24.31 -5.43 -3.66
C CYS A 158 25.61 -5.74 -2.90
N LEU A 159 25.67 -6.84 -2.13
CA LEU A 159 26.87 -7.25 -1.42
C LEU A 159 28.00 -7.65 -2.37
N GLU A 160 27.71 -8.37 -3.46
CA GLU A 160 28.68 -8.73 -4.51
C GLU A 160 29.29 -7.48 -5.16
N HIS A 161 28.50 -6.40 -5.31
CA HIS A 161 28.95 -5.10 -5.80
C HIS A 161 29.44 -4.14 -4.70
N GLN A 162 29.68 -4.63 -3.48
CA GLN A 162 30.17 -3.86 -2.33
C GLN A 162 29.24 -2.70 -1.91
N LEU A 163 27.95 -2.81 -2.22
CA LEU A 163 26.94 -1.82 -1.87
C LEU A 163 26.29 -2.14 -0.52
N SER A 164 25.73 -1.12 0.13
CA SER A 164 25.05 -1.28 1.41
C SER A 164 23.72 -2.01 1.26
N VAL A 165 23.41 -2.82 2.27
CA VAL A 165 22.12 -3.52 2.37
C VAL A 165 21.38 -3.14 3.65
N ILE A 166 20.04 -3.24 3.64
CA ILE A 166 19.24 -2.98 4.82
C ILE A 166 19.42 -4.11 5.83
N GLN A 167 20.07 -3.82 6.94
CA GLN A 167 20.07 -4.72 8.09
C GLN A 167 18.68 -4.74 8.72
N LYS A 168 17.99 -5.88 8.62
CA LYS A 168 16.65 -6.05 9.19
C LYS A 168 16.76 -6.11 10.71
N LYS A 169 16.30 -5.07 11.38
CA LYS A 169 16.14 -5.11 12.83
C LYS A 169 15.12 -6.18 13.23
N PRO A 170 15.34 -6.91 14.33
CA PRO A 170 14.35 -7.81 14.90
C PRO A 170 13.01 -7.10 15.08
N TYR A 171 11.89 -7.82 14.95
CA TYR A 171 10.55 -7.21 15.00
C TYR A 171 10.31 -6.37 16.27
N ARG A 172 10.91 -6.76 17.39
CA ARG A 172 10.85 -6.04 18.67
C ARG A 172 11.53 -4.67 18.64
N GLU A 173 12.57 -4.52 17.82
CA GLU A 173 13.36 -3.29 17.69
C GLU A 173 12.91 -2.40 16.54
N ARG A 174 11.92 -2.85 15.75
CA ARG A 174 11.38 -2.04 14.68
C ARG A 174 10.57 -0.91 15.29
N GLN A 175 11.08 0.32 15.18
CA GLN A 175 10.25 1.48 15.48
C GLN A 175 8.96 1.38 14.65
N LYS A 176 7.81 1.43 15.31
CA LYS A 176 6.51 1.59 14.63
C LYS A 176 6.68 2.80 13.71
N ARG A 177 6.61 2.61 12.41
CA ARG A 177 6.60 3.74 11.48
C ARG A 177 5.36 4.56 11.79
N ILE A 178 5.54 5.64 12.55
CA ILE A 178 4.58 6.74 12.59
C ILE A 178 4.79 7.45 11.25
N LEU A 179 4.15 6.94 10.19
CA LEU A 179 4.34 7.43 8.83
C LEU A 179 3.85 8.87 8.66
N TYR A 180 2.91 9.29 9.50
CA TYR A 180 2.39 10.65 9.61
C TYR A 180 1.84 10.81 11.03
N PRO A 181 1.88 12.00 11.63
CA PRO A 181 1.04 12.26 12.79
C PRO A 181 -0.39 11.82 12.40
N PRO A 182 -1.09 11.06 13.24
CA PRO A 182 -2.43 10.60 12.92
C PRO A 182 -3.24 11.83 12.54
N LYS A 183 -3.69 11.90 11.29
CA LYS A 183 -4.60 12.98 10.87
C LYS A 183 -5.79 12.88 11.78
N GLU A 184 -6.05 13.94 12.52
CA GLU A 184 -7.24 14.05 13.36
C GLU A 184 -8.46 13.65 12.54
N SER A 185 -9.15 12.61 12.95
CA SER A 185 -10.33 12.16 12.25
C SER A 185 -11.43 13.22 12.37
N ASN A 186 -12.35 13.25 11.44
CA ASN A 186 -13.52 14.16 11.53
C ASN A 186 -14.34 13.93 12.80
N ARG A 187 -14.27 12.74 13.38
CA ARG A 187 -14.89 12.43 14.67
C ARG A 187 -14.15 13.08 15.82
N ASP A 188 -12.80 13.01 15.82
CA ASP A 188 -11.99 13.61 16.88
C ASP A 188 -12.15 15.13 16.87
N LYS A 189 -12.17 15.75 15.69
CA LYS A 189 -12.43 17.19 15.55
C LYS A 189 -13.81 17.56 16.09
N LEU A 190 -14.84 16.77 15.77
CA LEU A 190 -16.18 17.01 16.28
C LEU A 190 -16.23 16.84 17.79
N CYS A 191 -15.59 15.84 18.36
CA CYS A 191 -15.48 15.64 19.81
C CYS A 191 -14.81 16.84 20.48
N THR A 192 -13.69 17.34 19.93
CA THR A 192 -13.02 18.54 20.46
C THR A 192 -13.93 19.78 20.41
N VAL A 193 -14.70 19.97 19.34
CA VAL A 193 -15.64 21.08 19.23
C VAL A 193 -16.78 20.93 20.24
N ILE A 194 -17.35 19.75 20.42
CA ILE A 194 -18.37 19.47 21.43
C ILE A 194 -17.83 19.76 22.83
N ASP A 195 -16.62 19.31 23.15
CA ASP A 195 -16.00 19.57 24.45
C ASP A 195 -15.81 21.06 24.69
N ASN A 196 -15.36 21.82 23.69
CA ASN A 196 -15.20 23.27 23.80
C ASN A 196 -16.50 23.98 24.04
N ILE A 197 -17.59 23.64 23.33
CA ILE A 197 -18.91 24.22 23.51
C ILE A 197 -19.45 23.93 24.93
N LEU A 198 -19.34 22.69 25.40
CA LEU A 198 -19.83 22.30 26.72
C LEU A 198 -19.03 22.92 27.87
N LEU A 199 -17.71 23.11 27.71
CA LEU A 199 -16.85 23.67 28.75
C LEU A 199 -16.84 25.20 28.80
N HIS A 200 -16.86 25.87 27.64
CA HIS A 200 -16.67 27.30 27.52
C HIS A 200 -18.03 28.06 27.31
N ASP A 201 -18.82 27.61 26.33
CA ASP A 201 -20.03 28.32 25.92
C ASP A 201 -21.22 28.01 26.83
N LYS A 202 -21.24 26.86 27.50
CA LYS A 202 -22.26 26.37 28.46
C LYS A 202 -23.68 26.69 28.02
N PRO A 203 -24.14 26.18 26.88
CA PRO A 203 -25.47 26.48 26.35
C PRO A 203 -26.57 26.05 27.34
N LYS A 204 -27.67 26.79 27.39
CA LYS A 204 -28.76 26.59 28.36
C LYS A 204 -29.51 25.28 28.16
N ASP A 205 -29.62 24.83 26.94
CA ASP A 205 -30.35 23.62 26.58
C ASP A 205 -29.71 22.92 25.35
N PHE A 206 -30.27 21.76 25.01
CA PHE A 206 -29.78 20.99 23.87
C PHE A 206 -30.01 21.66 22.50
N ALA A 207 -31.04 22.54 22.41
CA ALA A 207 -31.32 23.29 21.19
C ALA A 207 -30.23 24.35 20.99
N ALA A 208 -29.92 25.14 22.04
CA ALA A 208 -28.81 26.10 22.01
C ALA A 208 -27.43 25.44 21.74
N PHE A 209 -27.24 24.23 22.24
CA PHE A 209 -26.04 23.43 21.91
C PHE A 209 -25.95 23.10 20.40
N LEU A 210 -27.08 22.72 19.78
CA LEU A 210 -27.09 22.46 18.32
C LEU A 210 -26.87 23.75 17.53
N ASP A 211 -27.42 24.89 17.99
CA ASP A 211 -27.20 26.21 17.39
C ASP A 211 -25.68 26.61 17.47
N ALA A 212 -25.05 26.35 18.60
CA ALA A 212 -23.63 26.58 18.76
C ALA A 212 -22.78 25.75 17.79
N LEU A 213 -23.16 24.49 17.51
CA LEU A 213 -22.50 23.67 16.50
C LEU A 213 -22.68 24.24 15.08
N GLU A 214 -23.86 24.80 14.77
CA GLU A 214 -24.09 25.46 13.47
C GLU A 214 -23.21 26.72 13.33
N GLN A 215 -23.06 27.51 14.41
CA GLN A 215 -22.18 28.68 14.44
C GLN A 215 -20.69 28.29 14.22
N GLN A 216 -20.28 27.09 14.64
CA GLN A 216 -18.95 26.53 14.39
C GLN A 216 -18.79 25.96 12.96
N GLY A 217 -19.81 26.13 12.10
CA GLY A 217 -19.77 25.74 10.69
C GLY A 217 -20.14 24.29 10.41
N TYR A 218 -20.82 23.64 11.35
CA TYR A 218 -21.38 22.32 11.14
C TYR A 218 -22.82 22.39 10.64
N GLU A 219 -23.18 21.53 9.70
CA GLU A 219 -24.56 21.32 9.26
C GLU A 219 -25.23 20.35 10.23
N VAL A 220 -26.31 20.79 10.91
CA VAL A 220 -27.00 20.00 11.91
C VAL A 220 -28.34 19.50 11.36
N LYS A 221 -28.54 18.20 11.38
CA LYS A 221 -29.83 17.57 11.09
C LYS A 221 -30.58 17.29 12.40
N ARG A 222 -31.64 18.05 12.67
CA ARG A 222 -32.49 17.94 13.86
C ARG A 222 -33.51 16.82 13.66
N GLY A 223 -33.98 16.20 14.72
CA GLY A 223 -34.99 15.15 14.71
C GLY A 223 -34.81 14.13 15.84
N LYS A 224 -35.48 12.99 15.76
CA LYS A 224 -35.42 11.94 16.81
C LYS A 224 -33.98 11.43 17.06
N HIS A 225 -33.10 11.52 16.04
CA HIS A 225 -31.69 11.14 16.16
C HIS A 225 -30.85 12.22 15.49
N PRO A 226 -30.48 13.28 16.21
CA PRO A 226 -29.72 14.38 15.65
C PRO A 226 -28.36 13.92 15.18
N SER A 227 -27.90 14.54 14.10
CA SER A 227 -26.65 14.20 13.47
C SER A 227 -25.99 15.44 12.85
N VAL A 228 -24.67 15.43 12.78
CA VAL A 228 -23.85 16.59 12.46
C VAL A 228 -22.90 16.25 11.32
N LYS A 229 -22.69 17.21 10.42
CA LYS A 229 -21.78 17.07 9.27
C LYS A 229 -20.89 18.31 9.17
N GLY A 230 -19.60 18.13 9.22
CA GLY A 230 -18.62 19.21 9.03
C GLY A 230 -18.38 19.53 7.55
N LYS A 231 -17.78 20.69 7.29
CA LYS A 231 -17.43 21.17 5.95
C LYS A 231 -16.56 20.14 5.20
N GLY A 232 -16.95 19.77 3.99
CA GLY A 232 -16.25 18.78 3.16
C GLY A 232 -16.54 17.32 3.49
N GLN A 233 -17.41 17.01 4.44
CA GLN A 233 -17.83 15.64 4.74
C GLN A 233 -18.96 15.18 3.81
N ARG A 234 -18.95 13.89 3.44
CA ARG A 234 -20.02 13.30 2.62
C ARG A 234 -21.19 12.75 3.44
N ARG A 235 -20.97 12.42 4.73
CA ARG A 235 -21.95 11.74 5.59
C ARG A 235 -22.11 12.45 6.92
N PHE A 236 -23.34 12.44 7.44
CA PHE A 236 -23.62 12.88 8.80
C PHE A 236 -23.09 11.89 9.84
N ILE A 237 -22.60 12.41 10.96
CA ILE A 237 -22.14 11.65 12.13
C ILE A 237 -23.23 11.78 13.20
N ARG A 238 -23.72 10.67 13.74
CA ARG A 238 -24.68 10.64 14.84
C ARG A 238 -23.93 10.70 16.17
N PHE A 239 -24.43 11.44 17.14
CA PHE A 239 -23.81 11.58 18.46
C PHE A 239 -23.53 10.24 19.12
N ARG A 240 -24.46 9.28 19.07
CA ARG A 240 -24.29 7.91 19.61
C ARG A 240 -23.09 7.14 19.03
N THR A 241 -22.54 7.56 17.90
CA THR A 241 -21.40 6.89 17.26
C THR A 241 -20.06 7.52 17.61
N LEU A 242 -20.04 8.59 18.38
CA LEU A 242 -18.83 9.28 18.81
C LEU A 242 -18.13 8.57 19.97
N GLY A 243 -18.85 7.78 20.74
CA GLY A 243 -18.35 7.05 21.90
C GLY A 243 -18.99 7.50 23.21
N ALA A 244 -18.53 6.94 24.33
CA ALA A 244 -19.00 7.30 25.65
C ALA A 244 -18.73 8.78 25.95
N GLY A 245 -19.68 9.43 26.59
CA GLY A 245 -19.63 10.87 26.92
C GLY A 245 -20.14 11.78 25.81
N TYR A 246 -20.51 11.27 24.62
CA TYR A 246 -20.97 12.07 23.49
C TYR A 246 -22.35 11.66 22.98
N THR A 247 -23.03 10.79 23.71
CA THR A 247 -24.40 10.45 23.36
C THR A 247 -25.34 11.65 23.68
N GLU A 248 -26.49 11.69 23.01
CA GLU A 248 -27.49 12.76 23.22
C GLU A 248 -27.92 12.87 24.68
N GLU A 249 -28.09 11.74 25.34
CA GLU A 249 -28.48 11.65 26.74
C GLU A 249 -27.39 12.17 27.68
N GLU A 250 -26.14 11.80 27.43
CA GLU A 250 -25.00 12.27 28.22
C GLU A 250 -24.73 13.76 28.03
N ILE A 251 -24.88 14.29 26.82
CA ILE A 251 -24.77 15.74 26.57
C ILE A 251 -25.84 16.48 27.30
N LYS A 252 -27.10 16.02 27.25
CA LYS A 252 -28.23 16.62 28.01
C LYS A 252 -27.97 16.58 29.51
N ALA A 253 -27.44 15.47 30.02
CA ALA A 253 -27.12 15.36 31.45
C ALA A 253 -26.08 16.38 31.91
N VAL A 254 -25.09 16.68 31.05
CA VAL A 254 -24.09 17.73 31.31
C VAL A 254 -24.72 19.11 31.27
N LEU A 255 -25.61 19.39 30.32
CA LEU A 255 -26.29 20.67 30.20
C LEU A 255 -27.27 20.90 31.38
N ASP A 256 -27.91 19.86 31.85
CA ASP A 256 -28.78 19.90 33.03
C ASP A 256 -28.01 20.00 34.37
N GLY A 257 -26.68 20.00 34.34
CA GLY A 257 -25.87 20.05 35.57
C GLY A 257 -25.84 18.73 36.35
N LYS A 258 -26.36 17.64 35.78
CA LYS A 258 -26.42 16.31 36.43
C LYS A 258 -25.12 15.51 36.28
N ALA A 259 -24.24 15.92 35.37
CA ALA A 259 -22.95 15.28 35.13
C ALA A 259 -21.85 16.33 34.87
N GLU A 260 -20.66 16.14 35.45
CA GLU A 260 -19.52 16.95 35.15
C GLU A 260 -18.84 16.48 33.86
N ARG A 261 -18.56 17.45 32.96
CA ARG A 261 -17.79 17.16 31.75
C ARG A 261 -16.30 17.05 32.06
N GLN A 262 -15.76 15.89 32.01
CA GLN A 262 -14.31 15.72 31.94
C GLN A 262 -13.88 15.67 30.46
N PRO A 263 -12.92 16.52 30.00
CA PRO A 263 -12.40 16.43 28.65
C PRO A 263 -11.84 15.03 28.47
N ASN A 264 -12.31 14.32 27.44
CA ASN A 264 -11.88 12.95 27.19
C ASN A 264 -10.36 12.99 26.93
N PRO A 265 -9.51 12.45 27.82
CA PRO A 265 -8.10 12.32 27.51
C PRO A 265 -8.07 11.53 26.20
N LYS A 266 -7.46 12.07 25.13
CA LYS A 266 -7.31 11.41 23.84
C LYS A 266 -7.07 9.94 24.12
N GLN A 267 -8.10 9.09 23.95
CA GLN A 267 -7.95 7.67 24.24
C GLN A 267 -6.77 7.24 23.38
N PRO A 268 -5.66 6.74 23.98
CA PRO A 268 -4.63 6.10 23.17
C PRO A 268 -5.41 5.09 22.35
N LEU A 269 -5.33 5.21 21.02
CA LEU A 269 -5.92 4.26 20.09
C LEU A 269 -5.71 2.88 20.71
N PRO A 270 -6.79 2.08 20.93
CA PRO A 270 -6.64 0.80 21.59
C PRO A 270 -5.48 0.14 20.87
N GLU A 271 -4.43 -0.17 21.62
CA GLU A 271 -3.32 -0.93 21.05
C GLU A 271 -3.98 -2.13 20.43
N LYS A 272 -4.08 -2.15 19.12
CA LYS A 272 -4.43 -3.36 18.40
C LYS A 272 -3.31 -4.30 18.80
N LYS A 273 -3.52 -5.02 19.88
CA LYS A 273 -2.77 -6.21 20.18
C LYS A 273 -3.06 -7.14 19.03
N PHE A 274 -2.32 -6.94 17.94
CA PHE A 274 -2.14 -7.99 16.96
C PHE A 274 -1.38 -9.06 17.73
N GLY A 275 -2.10 -9.89 18.42
CA GLY A 275 -1.65 -11.18 18.88
C GLY A 275 -1.33 -12.01 17.64
N LEU A 276 -0.20 -11.72 17.02
CA LEU A 276 0.41 -12.52 15.97
C LEU A 276 1.30 -13.63 16.58
N LEU A 277 1.11 -13.92 17.85
CA LEU A 277 1.34 -15.23 18.39
C LEU A 277 0.12 -16.08 17.98
N VAL A 278 0.16 -16.52 16.73
CA VAL A 278 -0.62 -17.68 16.32
C VAL A 278 0.00 -18.82 17.11
N ASP A 279 -0.64 -19.20 18.19
CA ASP A 279 -0.35 -20.45 18.88
C ASP A 279 -0.71 -21.56 17.88
N ILE A 280 0.33 -21.99 17.14
CA ILE A 280 0.19 -23.01 16.10
C ILE A 280 -0.37 -24.30 16.69
N PRO A 281 0.09 -24.80 17.87
CA PRO A 281 -0.52 -25.92 18.56
C PRO A 281 -2.00 -25.72 18.90
N ALA A 282 -2.40 -24.58 19.45
CA ALA A 282 -3.80 -24.30 19.79
C ALA A 282 -4.69 -24.24 18.51
N LYS A 283 -4.23 -23.57 17.45
CA LYS A 283 -4.92 -23.60 16.15
C LYS A 283 -4.88 -24.98 15.48
N MET A 284 -3.91 -25.81 15.81
CA MET A 284 -3.90 -27.21 15.39
C MET A 284 -4.95 -28.04 16.09
N ALA A 285 -5.34 -27.71 17.31
CA ALA A 285 -6.39 -28.39 18.09
C ALA A 285 -7.81 -27.97 17.68
N GLU A 286 -8.00 -26.76 17.13
CA GLU A 286 -9.32 -26.20 16.75
C GLU A 286 -9.97 -26.79 15.49
N GLY A 287 -9.54 -27.95 14.98
CA GLY A 287 -10.16 -28.62 13.83
C GLY A 287 -10.08 -27.85 12.51
N LYS A 288 -9.28 -28.31 11.58
CA LYS A 288 -8.87 -27.55 10.40
C LYS A 288 -9.72 -27.76 9.19
N THR A 289 -9.98 -26.68 8.46
CA THR A 289 -10.63 -26.69 7.15
C THR A 289 -9.92 -27.61 6.16
N SER A 290 -10.68 -28.20 5.23
CA SER A 290 -10.19 -29.15 4.20
C SER A 290 -9.00 -28.62 3.38
N GLY A 291 -8.85 -27.31 3.25
CA GLY A 291 -7.74 -26.67 2.55
C GLY A 291 -6.38 -26.81 3.26
N TYR A 292 -6.37 -26.78 4.59
CA TYR A 292 -5.14 -26.97 5.36
C TYR A 292 -4.68 -28.42 5.36
N LYS A 293 -5.59 -29.39 5.43
CA LYS A 293 -5.27 -30.81 5.32
C LYS A 293 -4.59 -31.12 3.99
N LYS A 294 -5.08 -30.54 2.88
CA LYS A 294 -4.47 -30.67 1.55
C LYS A 294 -3.10 -30.00 1.43
N TRP A 295 -2.85 -28.94 2.21
CA TRP A 295 -1.54 -28.28 2.23
C TRP A 295 -0.53 -29.09 3.03
N ALA A 296 -0.89 -29.57 4.23
CA ALA A 296 -0.02 -30.34 5.09
C ALA A 296 0.44 -31.67 4.46
N THR A 297 -0.46 -32.37 3.72
CA THR A 297 -0.13 -33.61 2.98
C THR A 297 0.77 -33.38 1.75
N LYS A 298 1.01 -32.17 1.35
CA LYS A 298 1.82 -31.85 0.16
C LYS A 298 3.27 -31.41 0.53
N PHE A 299 3.56 -31.25 1.82
CA PHE A 299 4.84 -30.75 2.35
C PHE A 299 5.46 -31.64 3.45
N ASN A 300 4.82 -32.75 3.79
CA ASN A 300 5.41 -33.93 4.43
C ASN A 300 5.63 -35.00 3.34
#